data_8e4710c6b858bccbfb14eab2cd586131
#
_entry.id   8e4710c6b858bccbfb14eab2cd586131
#
_cell.length_a   1.000
_cell.length_b   1.000
_cell.length_c   1.000
_cell.angle_alpha   90.00
_cell.angle_beta   90.00
_cell.angle_gamma   90.00
#
_symmetry.space_group_name_H-M   'P 1'
#
loop_
_entity.id
_entity.type
_entity.pdbx_description
1 polymer ?
#
loop_
_entity_poly.entity_id
_entity_poly.type
_entity_poly.pdbx_seq_one_letter_code
_entity_poly.pdbx_strand_id
1 'polypeptide(L)'
;MSFLSPTLRLENLSTQPTMTQDHVPEDQRYNKQNIMYRIELEHGTTSGRRMIWVNGREVLRRDWMFKLVGEDTFHIDQTRCIIRVDPAPGFKYEYSLYIDGKSHDQYTEDMTRQYRLWLYTDDAAADAPQEYRIMLKLDTLSLYVNDELRTEESVFVHGGTDTKFLLQDTEFVLQARSSGNKHDGIVHTLLANGVAVPEAKIQEIMQEPVSILQSSN
;
A
#
# COMPACT_ATOMS: atom_id res chain seq x y z
N MET A 1 -35.30 -6.96 -10.84
CA MET A 1 -34.05 -6.47 -11.50
C MET A 1 -33.13 -5.99 -10.38
N SER A 2 -32.15 -6.81 -10.04
CA SER A 2 -31.20 -6.52 -8.98
C SER A 2 -30.11 -5.63 -9.56
N PHE A 3 -30.02 -4.38 -9.10
CA PHE A 3 -28.96 -3.47 -9.49
C PHE A 3 -27.72 -3.78 -8.66
N LEU A 4 -26.66 -4.19 -9.33
CA LEU A 4 -25.36 -4.46 -8.73
C LEU A 4 -24.70 -3.16 -8.30
N SER A 5 -24.34 -3.04 -7.04
CA SER A 5 -23.53 -1.93 -6.54
C SER A 5 -22.06 -2.21 -6.84
N PRO A 6 -21.35 -1.31 -7.55
CA PRO A 6 -19.92 -1.48 -7.76
C PRO A 6 -19.17 -1.31 -6.42
N THR A 7 -18.30 -2.25 -6.10
CA THR A 7 -17.35 -2.14 -5.01
C THR A 7 -15.98 -1.85 -5.61
N LEU A 8 -15.43 -0.68 -5.27
CA LEU A 8 -14.07 -0.26 -5.63
C LEU A 8 -13.11 -0.80 -4.58
N ARG A 9 -12.11 -1.53 -5.02
CA ARG A 9 -11.01 -1.97 -4.20
C ARG A 9 -9.77 -1.18 -4.59
N LEU A 10 -9.33 -0.31 -3.70
CA LEU A 10 -8.12 0.49 -3.88
C LEU A 10 -7.14 0.04 -2.82
N GLU A 11 -6.11 -0.63 -3.22
CA GLU A 11 -5.06 -1.07 -2.31
C GLU A 11 -3.93 -0.05 -2.30
N ASN A 12 -3.47 0.31 -1.09
CA ASN A 12 -2.19 0.91 -0.81
C ASN A 12 -2.11 2.42 -0.59
N LEU A 13 -2.10 2.78 0.69
CA LEU A 13 -1.74 4.10 1.19
C LEU A 13 -0.55 3.98 2.14
N SER A 14 0.51 4.75 1.90
CA SER A 14 1.57 4.96 2.89
C SER A 14 1.28 6.24 3.67
N THR A 15 1.18 6.16 4.98
CA THR A 15 1.14 7.34 5.83
C THR A 15 2.54 7.69 6.29
N GLN A 16 2.93 8.98 6.17
CA GLN A 16 4.18 9.47 6.74
C GLN A 16 4.04 9.60 8.26
N PRO A 17 5.01 9.14 9.07
CA PRO A 17 4.97 9.35 10.50
C PRO A 17 5.20 10.82 10.81
N THR A 18 4.23 11.50 11.40
CA THR A 18 4.43 12.80 12.02
C THR A 18 5.05 12.57 13.39
N MET A 19 6.29 13.04 13.59
CA MET A 19 6.90 13.10 14.91
C MET A 19 6.19 14.17 15.74
N THR A 20 5.27 13.76 16.59
CA THR A 20 4.88 14.53 17.77
C THR A 20 5.62 13.96 18.98
N GLN A 21 6.57 14.76 19.49
CA GLN A 21 7.18 14.51 20.78
C GLN A 21 6.14 14.76 21.86
N ASP A 22 5.46 13.72 22.32
CA ASP A 22 4.80 13.73 23.61
C ASP A 22 4.87 12.33 24.21
N HIS A 23 5.22 12.32 25.47
CA HIS A 23 5.58 11.25 26.36
C HIS A 23 4.61 10.04 26.31
N VAL A 24 4.92 9.04 25.48
CA VAL A 24 4.22 7.75 25.41
C VAL A 24 5.14 6.69 26.00
N PRO A 25 4.63 5.78 26.87
CA PRO A 25 5.41 4.70 27.46
C PRO A 25 6.11 3.83 26.41
N GLU A 26 7.30 3.35 26.74
CA GLU A 26 8.24 2.68 25.83
C GLU A 26 7.72 1.37 25.21
N ASP A 27 6.72 0.76 25.80
CA ASP A 27 6.06 -0.49 25.37
C ASP A 27 5.01 -0.30 24.26
N GLN A 28 4.61 0.96 23.97
CA GLN A 28 3.65 1.29 22.89
C GLN A 28 4.32 1.89 21.63
N ARG A 29 5.64 1.97 21.57
CA ARG A 29 6.39 2.59 20.47
C ARG A 29 6.50 1.75 19.21
N TYR A 30 6.07 0.50 19.25
CA TYR A 30 5.95 -0.33 18.03
C TYR A 30 4.55 -0.20 17.43
N ASN A 31 4.21 1.03 17.02
CA ASN A 31 3.04 1.23 16.22
C ASN A 31 3.29 0.57 14.84
N LYS A 32 2.59 -0.50 14.59
CA LYS A 32 2.53 -1.16 13.28
C LYS A 32 2.01 -0.12 12.29
N GLN A 33 2.94 0.56 11.61
CA GLN A 33 2.59 1.52 10.59
C GLN A 33 2.23 0.73 9.35
N ASN A 34 0.93 0.57 9.10
CA ASN A 34 0.50 0.05 7.83
C ASN A 34 0.98 1.02 6.73
N ILE A 35 1.84 0.54 5.85
CA ILE A 35 2.31 1.31 4.70
C ILE A 35 1.33 1.15 3.53
N MET A 36 0.52 0.09 3.56
CA MET A 36 -0.45 -0.23 2.51
C MET A 36 -1.84 -0.44 3.12
N TYR A 37 -2.85 0.24 2.55
CA TYR A 37 -4.24 0.15 2.99
C TYR A 37 -5.13 -0.31 1.83
N ARG A 38 -6.06 -1.19 2.14
CA ARG A 38 -7.12 -1.59 1.22
C ARG A 38 -8.34 -0.71 1.47
N ILE A 39 -8.73 0.05 0.45
CA ILE A 39 -9.91 0.90 0.46
C ILE A 39 -10.98 0.28 -0.42
N GLU A 40 -12.19 0.13 0.10
CA GLU A 40 -13.33 -0.44 -0.62
C GLU A 40 -14.49 0.57 -0.58
N LEU A 41 -15.15 0.77 -1.72
CA LEU A 41 -16.34 1.60 -1.85
C LEU A 41 -17.51 0.77 -2.34
N GLU A 42 -18.64 0.84 -1.66
CA GLU A 42 -19.95 0.44 -2.19
C GLU A 42 -20.76 1.69 -2.56
N HIS A 43 -21.23 1.75 -3.80
CA HIS A 43 -22.08 2.82 -4.29
C HIS A 43 -23.40 2.29 -4.80
N GLY A 44 -24.49 2.61 -4.11
CA GLY A 44 -25.85 2.32 -4.52
C GLY A 44 -26.30 3.28 -5.63
N THR A 45 -26.23 2.83 -6.87
CA THR A 45 -26.51 3.65 -8.06
C THR A 45 -27.94 4.16 -8.16
N THR A 46 -28.86 3.64 -7.35
CA THR A 46 -30.28 4.06 -7.29
C THR A 46 -30.56 4.92 -6.06
N SER A 47 -30.00 4.57 -4.91
CA SER A 47 -30.24 5.22 -3.63
C SER A 47 -29.23 6.31 -3.31
N GLY A 48 -28.08 6.32 -4.00
CA GLY A 48 -26.93 7.14 -3.64
C GLY A 48 -26.22 6.67 -2.38
N ARG A 49 -26.57 5.48 -1.85
CA ARG A 49 -25.91 4.89 -0.70
C ARG A 49 -24.41 4.79 -0.95
N ARG A 50 -23.60 5.17 0.03
CA ARG A 50 -22.15 5.05 -0.02
C ARG A 50 -21.62 4.50 1.27
N MET A 51 -20.79 3.47 1.16
CA MET A 51 -20.08 2.88 2.29
C MET A 51 -18.61 2.73 1.89
N ILE A 52 -17.74 3.14 2.80
CA ILE A 52 -16.28 3.06 2.60
C ILE A 52 -15.70 2.23 3.74
N TRP A 53 -14.87 1.25 3.38
CA TRP A 53 -14.10 0.45 4.31
C TRP A 53 -12.61 0.66 4.06
N VAL A 54 -11.85 0.64 5.15
CA VAL A 54 -10.38 0.63 5.13
C VAL A 54 -9.91 -0.61 5.88
N ASN A 55 -9.19 -1.49 5.21
CA ASN A 55 -8.76 -2.79 5.74
C ASN A 55 -9.93 -3.58 6.35
N GLY A 56 -11.09 -3.58 5.68
CA GLY A 56 -12.30 -4.27 6.12
C GLY A 56 -13.07 -3.56 7.25
N ARG A 57 -12.58 -2.43 7.78
CA ARG A 57 -13.28 -1.64 8.80
C ARG A 57 -14.06 -0.51 8.14
N GLU A 58 -15.36 -0.40 8.45
CA GLU A 58 -16.19 0.71 7.96
C GLU A 58 -15.71 2.04 8.55
N VAL A 59 -15.41 3.00 7.67
CA VAL A 59 -14.97 4.36 8.05
C VAL A 59 -15.97 5.44 7.66
N LEU A 60 -16.85 5.15 6.71
CA LEU A 60 -17.92 6.05 6.30
C LEU A 60 -19.15 5.24 5.86
N ARG A 61 -20.35 5.71 6.30
CA ARG A 61 -21.64 5.22 5.86
C ARG A 61 -22.57 6.38 5.57
N ARG A 62 -23.20 6.34 4.41
CA ARG A 62 -24.33 7.19 4.03
C ARG A 62 -25.41 6.32 3.43
N ASP A 63 -26.45 6.06 4.17
CA ASP A 63 -27.49 5.10 3.79
C ASP A 63 -28.44 5.63 2.70
N TRP A 64 -28.64 6.93 2.63
CA TRP A 64 -29.48 7.57 1.64
C TRP A 64 -28.92 8.94 1.24
N MET A 65 -28.76 9.16 -0.07
CA MET A 65 -28.33 10.46 -0.61
C MET A 65 -29.21 10.83 -1.82
N PHE A 66 -29.69 12.07 -1.85
CA PHE A 66 -30.41 12.58 -3.02
C PHE A 66 -29.46 12.86 -4.22
N LYS A 67 -28.16 12.89 -3.99
CA LYS A 67 -27.14 13.07 -5.02
C LYS A 67 -26.41 11.76 -5.25
N LEU A 68 -26.49 11.25 -6.48
CA LEU A 68 -25.77 10.05 -6.90
C LEU A 68 -24.28 10.31 -7.15
N VAL A 69 -23.90 11.58 -7.33
CA VAL A 69 -22.53 12.05 -7.59
C VAL A 69 -22.04 12.98 -6.49
N GLY A 70 -20.75 13.20 -6.40
CA GLY A 70 -20.13 14.10 -5.41
C GLY A 70 -18.94 13.50 -4.69
N GLU A 71 -18.53 14.12 -3.61
CA GLU A 71 -17.31 13.78 -2.87
C GLU A 71 -17.66 13.28 -1.48
N ASP A 72 -16.92 12.27 -1.03
CA ASP A 72 -16.91 11.80 0.35
C ASP A 72 -15.49 11.87 0.90
N THR A 73 -15.34 12.56 2.04
CA THR A 73 -14.06 12.71 2.73
C THR A 73 -14.01 11.76 3.92
N PHE A 74 -12.92 11.06 4.05
CA PHE A 74 -12.60 10.22 5.21
C PHE A 74 -11.10 10.36 5.54
N HIS A 75 -10.68 9.76 6.66
CA HIS A 75 -9.29 9.81 7.10
C HIS A 75 -8.77 8.41 7.37
N ILE A 76 -7.52 8.21 7.02
CA ILE A 76 -6.72 7.06 7.42
C ILE A 76 -5.61 7.62 8.28
N ASP A 77 -5.69 7.41 9.58
CA ASP A 77 -4.88 8.09 10.59
C ASP A 77 -4.93 9.62 10.40
N GLN A 78 -3.84 10.27 10.02
CA GLN A 78 -3.79 11.70 9.76
C GLN A 78 -3.93 12.05 8.27
N THR A 79 -3.94 11.05 7.39
CA THR A 79 -4.03 11.24 5.95
C THR A 79 -5.46 11.51 5.52
N ARG A 80 -5.71 12.62 4.85
CA ARG A 80 -7.01 12.97 4.31
C ARG A 80 -7.24 12.29 2.97
N CYS A 81 -8.30 11.50 2.87
CA CYS A 81 -8.72 10.82 1.66
C CYS A 81 -10.05 11.37 1.16
N ILE A 82 -10.19 11.49 -0.16
CA ILE A 82 -11.44 11.90 -0.81
C ILE A 82 -11.74 10.91 -1.92
N ILE A 83 -12.91 10.30 -1.89
CA ILE A 83 -13.46 9.59 -3.03
C ILE A 83 -14.44 10.52 -3.74
N ARG A 84 -14.23 10.72 -5.04
CA ARG A 84 -15.14 11.47 -5.91
C ARG A 84 -15.88 10.49 -6.80
N VAL A 85 -17.18 10.71 -6.94
CA VAL A 85 -18.08 10.00 -7.85
C VAL A 85 -18.57 10.99 -8.87
N ASP A 86 -18.19 10.81 -10.13
CA ASP A 86 -18.60 11.63 -11.27
C ASP A 86 -19.51 10.85 -12.23
N PRO A 87 -20.39 11.53 -12.97
CA PRO A 87 -21.20 10.86 -13.97
C PRO A 87 -20.36 10.53 -15.21
N ALA A 88 -20.51 9.31 -15.73
CA ALA A 88 -19.89 8.87 -16.97
C ALA A 88 -20.93 8.57 -18.04
N PRO A 89 -20.59 8.56 -19.33
CA PRO A 89 -21.52 8.25 -20.42
C PRO A 89 -22.17 6.88 -20.25
N GLY A 90 -23.46 6.77 -20.64
CA GLY A 90 -24.23 5.52 -20.58
C GLY A 90 -24.73 5.15 -19.19
N PHE A 91 -25.09 6.13 -18.36
CA PHE A 91 -25.58 5.92 -16.99
C PHE A 91 -24.59 5.20 -16.09
N LYS A 92 -23.30 5.40 -16.33
CA LYS A 92 -22.20 4.87 -15.54
C LYS A 92 -21.67 5.94 -14.59
N TYR A 93 -20.78 5.53 -13.70
CA TYR A 93 -20.07 6.42 -12.79
C TYR A 93 -18.58 6.19 -12.94
N GLU A 94 -17.84 7.28 -12.79
CA GLU A 94 -16.39 7.29 -12.68
C GLU A 94 -16.02 7.60 -11.23
N TYR A 95 -15.00 6.91 -10.74
CA TYR A 95 -14.57 7.03 -9.35
C TYR A 95 -13.11 7.45 -9.32
N SER A 96 -12.81 8.46 -8.51
CA SER A 96 -11.45 8.97 -8.33
C SER A 96 -11.12 9.01 -6.85
N LEU A 97 -9.92 8.56 -6.49
CA LEU A 97 -9.37 8.68 -5.14
C LEU A 97 -8.33 9.79 -5.12
N TYR A 98 -8.44 10.65 -4.12
CA TYR A 98 -7.43 11.67 -3.80
C TYR A 98 -6.89 11.43 -2.40
N ILE A 99 -5.58 11.57 -2.23
CA ILE A 99 -4.83 11.32 -1.01
C ILE A 99 -4.00 12.57 -0.73
N ASP A 100 -4.28 13.26 0.38
CA ASP A 100 -3.68 14.56 0.72
C ASP A 100 -3.67 15.55 -0.47
N GLY A 101 -4.76 15.56 -1.23
CA GLY A 101 -4.96 16.45 -2.39
C GLY A 101 -4.30 15.99 -3.69
N LYS A 102 -3.53 14.90 -3.69
CA LYS A 102 -2.98 14.29 -4.91
C LYS A 102 -3.94 13.24 -5.45
N SER A 103 -4.05 13.12 -6.77
CA SER A 103 -4.76 11.98 -7.36
C SER A 103 -4.03 10.67 -7.03
N HIS A 104 -4.76 9.56 -7.05
CA HIS A 104 -4.20 8.23 -6.81
C HIS A 104 -2.99 7.94 -7.72
N ASP A 105 -3.05 8.34 -9.00
CA ASP A 105 -1.95 8.14 -9.95
C ASP A 105 -0.70 8.93 -9.55
N GLN A 106 -0.85 10.22 -9.19
CA GLN A 106 0.27 11.04 -8.71
C GLN A 106 0.85 10.47 -7.42
N TYR A 107 0.00 9.99 -6.53
CA TYR A 107 0.43 9.36 -5.29
C TYR A 107 1.23 8.08 -5.57
N THR A 108 0.76 7.23 -6.49
CA THR A 108 1.43 6.00 -6.93
C THR A 108 2.79 6.27 -7.56
N GLU A 109 2.89 7.32 -8.39
CA GLU A 109 4.18 7.75 -8.95
C GLU A 109 5.17 8.18 -7.86
N ASP A 110 4.71 8.97 -6.89
CA ASP A 110 5.54 9.41 -5.77
C ASP A 110 6.02 8.22 -4.93
N MET A 111 5.14 7.24 -4.68
CA MET A 111 5.48 5.99 -3.99
C MET A 111 6.55 5.21 -4.75
N THR A 112 6.40 5.06 -6.06
CA THR A 112 7.36 4.35 -6.92
C THR A 112 8.74 5.02 -6.91
N ARG A 113 8.80 6.35 -6.76
CA ARG A 113 10.08 7.10 -6.64
C ARG A 113 10.71 6.94 -5.26
N GLN A 114 9.91 6.84 -4.21
CA GLN A 114 10.39 6.83 -2.82
C GLN A 114 10.69 5.45 -2.28
N TYR A 115 10.11 4.40 -2.83
CA TYR A 115 10.19 3.05 -2.31
C TYR A 115 10.62 2.02 -3.37
N ARG A 116 11.25 0.94 -2.88
CA ARG A 116 11.40 -0.33 -3.59
C ARG A 116 10.61 -1.39 -2.85
N LEU A 117 9.96 -2.27 -3.58
CA LEU A 117 9.05 -3.28 -3.03
C LEU A 117 9.38 -4.65 -3.58
N TRP A 118 9.43 -5.63 -2.71
CA TRP A 118 9.52 -7.05 -3.07
C TRP A 118 8.42 -7.83 -2.37
N LEU A 119 7.80 -8.73 -3.10
CA LEU A 119 6.84 -9.70 -2.58
C LEU A 119 7.51 -11.07 -2.64
N TYR A 120 7.58 -11.74 -1.50
CA TYR A 120 8.16 -13.07 -1.38
C TYR A 120 7.17 -14.01 -0.70
N THR A 121 6.95 -15.17 -1.33
CA THR A 121 6.13 -16.23 -0.76
C THR A 121 7.06 -17.36 -0.33
N ASP A 122 6.99 -17.73 0.93
CA ASP A 122 7.65 -18.91 1.45
C ASP A 122 6.70 -20.10 1.39
N ASP A 123 6.89 -20.94 0.38
CA ASP A 123 6.09 -22.16 0.17
C ASP A 123 6.51 -23.31 1.08
N ALA A 124 7.66 -23.18 1.77
CA ALA A 124 8.19 -24.20 2.68
C ALA A 124 7.69 -24.06 4.12
N ALA A 125 6.93 -22.99 4.43
CA ALA A 125 6.36 -22.80 5.75
C ALA A 125 5.41 -23.96 6.14
N ALA A 126 5.52 -24.43 7.39
CA ALA A 126 4.98 -25.71 7.83
C ALA A 126 3.45 -25.87 7.73
N ASP A 127 2.67 -24.77 7.80
CA ASP A 127 1.21 -24.80 7.88
C ASP A 127 0.49 -24.20 6.67
N ALA A 128 1.07 -23.18 6.03
CA ALA A 128 0.53 -22.52 4.84
C ALA A 128 1.61 -21.64 4.20
N PRO A 129 1.55 -21.34 2.89
CA PRO A 129 2.42 -20.37 2.26
C PRO A 129 2.40 -19.04 3.02
N GLN A 130 3.58 -18.56 3.39
CA GLN A 130 3.73 -17.30 4.11
C GLN A 130 4.16 -16.20 3.15
N GLU A 131 3.35 -15.15 3.04
CA GLU A 131 3.68 -14.00 2.21
C GLU A 131 4.40 -12.92 3.01
N TYR A 132 5.51 -12.43 2.47
CA TYR A 132 6.27 -11.32 3.02
C TYR A 132 6.27 -10.15 2.04
N ARG A 133 5.91 -8.98 2.55
CA ARG A 133 6.07 -7.71 1.87
C ARG A 133 7.29 -7.01 2.43
N ILE A 134 8.33 -6.86 1.60
CA ILE A 134 9.61 -6.26 1.98
C ILE A 134 9.73 -4.94 1.24
N MET A 135 9.87 -3.84 1.97
CA MET A 135 9.87 -2.50 1.42
C MET A 135 11.08 -1.70 1.92
N LEU A 136 11.78 -1.06 1.00
CA LEU A 136 12.89 -0.15 1.27
C LEU A 136 12.46 1.29 0.97
N LYS A 137 12.53 2.16 1.97
CA LYS A 137 12.37 3.60 1.79
C LYS A 137 13.71 4.22 1.40
N LEU A 138 13.78 4.84 0.20
CA LEU A 138 15.04 5.23 -0.42
C LEU A 138 15.72 6.45 0.22
N ASP A 139 14.96 7.38 0.81
CA ASP A 139 15.48 8.60 1.43
C ASP A 139 16.17 8.34 2.78
N THR A 140 15.63 7.40 3.56
CA THR A 140 16.13 7.04 4.89
C THR A 140 16.86 5.69 4.92
N LEU A 141 16.77 4.92 3.83
CA LEU A 141 17.22 3.53 3.71
C LEU A 141 16.59 2.62 4.78
N SER A 142 15.40 2.99 5.24
CA SER A 142 14.64 2.21 6.23
C SER A 142 14.01 1.00 5.55
N LEU A 143 14.25 -0.18 6.13
CA LEU A 143 13.71 -1.45 5.67
C LEU A 143 12.48 -1.82 6.50
N TYR A 144 11.40 -2.19 5.82
CA TYR A 144 10.17 -2.66 6.44
C TYR A 144 9.85 -4.06 5.97
N VAL A 145 9.35 -4.90 6.87
CA VAL A 145 8.81 -6.23 6.56
C VAL A 145 7.41 -6.31 7.13
N ASN A 146 6.42 -6.54 6.28
CA ASN A 146 5.00 -6.53 6.65
C ASN A 146 4.61 -5.30 7.48
N ASP A 147 5.07 -4.12 7.05
CA ASP A 147 4.88 -2.81 7.69
C ASP A 147 5.63 -2.59 9.01
N GLU A 148 6.43 -3.55 9.46
CA GLU A 148 7.26 -3.42 10.65
C GLU A 148 8.67 -2.95 10.27
N LEU A 149 9.12 -1.86 10.92
CA LEU A 149 10.47 -1.34 10.71
C LEU A 149 11.50 -2.37 11.20
N ARG A 150 12.48 -2.66 10.36
CA ARG A 150 13.64 -3.49 10.70
C ARG A 150 14.83 -2.60 11.01
N THR A 151 15.59 -2.98 12.03
CA THR A 151 16.76 -2.21 12.52
C THR A 151 18.07 -2.96 12.29
N GLU A 152 18.15 -3.69 11.19
CA GLU A 152 19.31 -4.49 10.82
C GLU A 152 20.50 -3.60 10.43
N GLU A 153 21.68 -3.98 10.81
CA GLU A 153 22.91 -3.26 10.45
C GLU A 153 23.35 -3.63 9.03
N SER A 154 23.74 -2.59 8.28
CA SER A 154 24.34 -2.78 6.95
C SER A 154 25.86 -2.90 7.06
N VAL A 155 26.42 -3.89 6.38
CA VAL A 155 27.86 -4.12 6.30
C VAL A 155 28.40 -3.57 4.97
N PHE A 156 29.47 -2.80 5.04
CA PHE A 156 30.16 -2.33 3.83
C PHE A 156 30.88 -3.49 3.15
N VAL A 157 30.65 -3.61 1.85
CA VAL A 157 31.30 -4.59 0.97
C VAL A 157 31.86 -3.90 -0.26
N HIS A 158 32.60 -4.62 -1.10
CA HIS A 158 33.11 -4.04 -2.34
C HIS A 158 31.96 -3.56 -3.24
N GLY A 159 31.96 -2.26 -3.54
CA GLY A 159 30.96 -1.62 -4.41
C GLY A 159 29.64 -1.26 -3.75
N GLY A 160 29.49 -1.38 -2.41
CA GLY A 160 28.28 -0.99 -1.74
C GLY A 160 28.07 -1.53 -0.33
N THR A 161 26.84 -1.92 0.01
CA THR A 161 26.46 -2.47 1.31
C THR A 161 25.60 -3.72 1.16
N ASP A 162 25.66 -4.59 2.16
CA ASP A 162 24.76 -5.72 2.37
C ASP A 162 24.06 -5.58 3.73
N THR A 163 22.73 -5.67 3.73
CA THR A 163 21.92 -5.74 4.95
C THR A 163 21.31 -7.13 5.01
N LYS A 164 21.68 -7.90 6.07
CA LYS A 164 21.22 -9.28 6.26
C LYS A 164 20.16 -9.34 7.32
N PHE A 165 19.12 -10.12 7.08
CA PHE A 165 18.05 -10.40 8.05
C PHE A 165 17.45 -11.78 7.82
N LEU A 166 16.82 -12.31 8.86
CA LEU A 166 16.15 -13.60 8.86
C LEU A 166 14.64 -13.40 9.00
N LEU A 167 13.87 -14.11 8.19
CA LEU A 167 12.44 -14.28 8.36
C LEU A 167 12.18 -15.78 8.45
N GLN A 168 11.82 -16.25 9.63
CA GLN A 168 11.79 -17.69 9.95
C GLN A 168 13.13 -18.36 9.58
N ASP A 169 13.13 -19.32 8.66
CA ASP A 169 14.31 -20.07 8.23
C ASP A 169 14.94 -19.52 6.93
N THR A 170 14.39 -18.45 6.36
CA THR A 170 14.89 -17.84 5.11
C THR A 170 15.84 -16.68 5.41
N GLU A 171 17.10 -16.78 4.93
CA GLU A 171 18.06 -15.68 4.98
C GLU A 171 17.81 -14.71 3.82
N PHE A 172 17.58 -13.44 4.15
CA PHE A 172 17.48 -12.36 3.19
C PHE A 172 18.73 -11.49 3.21
N VAL A 173 19.15 -11.05 2.02
CA VAL A 173 20.25 -10.09 1.85
C VAL A 173 19.75 -8.97 0.94
N LEU A 174 19.60 -7.77 1.49
CA LEU A 174 19.36 -6.57 0.69
C LEU A 174 20.72 -5.99 0.30
N GLN A 175 21.01 -6.04 -0.97
CA GLN A 175 22.24 -5.52 -1.57
C GLN A 175 21.99 -4.12 -2.12
N ALA A 176 22.85 -3.17 -1.80
CA ALA A 176 22.92 -1.86 -2.45
C ALA A 176 24.26 -1.75 -3.18
N ARG A 177 24.25 -1.60 -4.48
CA ARG A 177 25.45 -1.55 -5.33
C ARG A 177 25.41 -0.31 -6.21
N SER A 178 26.59 0.31 -6.40
CA SER A 178 26.72 1.35 -7.42
C SER A 178 26.51 0.73 -8.81
N SER A 179 25.62 1.32 -9.60
CA SER A 179 25.41 0.89 -10.99
C SER A 179 26.61 1.17 -11.91
N GLY A 180 27.58 1.99 -11.43
CA GLY A 180 28.66 2.52 -12.27
C GLY A 180 28.19 3.62 -13.24
N ASN A 181 26.91 3.88 -13.34
CA ASN A 181 26.31 4.92 -14.17
C ASN A 181 25.72 6.01 -13.29
N LYS A 182 26.05 7.30 -13.60
CA LYS A 182 25.54 8.44 -12.83
C LYS A 182 24.02 8.61 -12.88
N HIS A 183 23.37 8.07 -13.92
CA HIS A 183 21.91 8.17 -14.08
C HIS A 183 21.15 7.14 -13.23
N ASP A 184 21.71 5.93 -13.05
CA ASP A 184 21.01 4.84 -12.35
C ASP A 184 21.32 4.80 -10.84
N GLY A 185 22.37 5.51 -10.43
CA GLY A 185 22.73 5.68 -9.01
C GLY A 185 23.04 4.35 -8.31
N ILE A 186 22.31 4.08 -7.23
CA ILE A 186 22.41 2.84 -6.44
C ILE A 186 21.30 1.89 -6.87
N VAL A 187 21.67 0.67 -7.23
CA VAL A 187 20.75 -0.43 -7.51
C VAL A 187 20.58 -1.27 -6.25
N HIS A 188 19.31 -1.52 -5.88
CA HIS A 188 18.96 -2.37 -4.77
C HIS A 188 18.45 -3.72 -5.28
N THR A 189 19.00 -4.81 -4.74
CA THR A 189 18.59 -6.17 -5.07
C THR A 189 18.34 -6.94 -3.79
N LEU A 190 17.19 -7.59 -3.69
CA LEU A 190 16.86 -8.48 -2.58
C LEU A 190 17.18 -9.93 -2.98
N LEU A 191 17.90 -10.63 -2.14
CA LEU A 191 18.14 -12.08 -2.28
C LEU A 191 17.42 -12.80 -1.14
N ALA A 192 16.79 -13.94 -1.43
CA ALA A 192 16.27 -14.91 -0.47
C ALA A 192 17.06 -16.21 -0.63
N ASN A 193 17.74 -16.67 0.41
CA ASN A 193 18.64 -17.84 0.35
C ASN A 193 19.59 -17.79 -0.86
N GLY A 194 20.11 -16.59 -1.20
CA GLY A 194 21.02 -16.35 -2.30
C GLY A 194 20.36 -16.24 -3.70
N VAL A 195 19.05 -16.41 -3.81
CA VAL A 195 18.29 -16.27 -5.06
C VAL A 195 17.64 -14.89 -5.14
N ALA A 196 17.78 -14.21 -6.28
CA ALA A 196 17.20 -12.87 -6.44
C ALA A 196 15.65 -12.92 -6.43
N VAL A 197 15.08 -12.09 -5.58
CA VAL A 197 13.64 -11.84 -5.55
C VAL A 197 13.34 -10.71 -6.53
N PRO A 198 12.43 -10.87 -7.49
CA PRO A 198 12.07 -9.80 -8.41
C PRO A 198 11.45 -8.61 -7.70
N GLU A 199 11.86 -7.39 -8.06
CA GLU A 199 11.23 -6.17 -7.58
C GLU A 199 9.80 -6.11 -8.09
N ALA A 200 8.85 -5.90 -7.17
CA ALA A 200 7.45 -5.77 -7.50
C ALA A 200 7.16 -4.34 -7.98
N LYS A 201 6.37 -4.23 -9.04
CA LYS A 201 5.98 -2.93 -9.55
C LYS A 201 4.82 -2.36 -8.73
N ILE A 202 5.10 -1.34 -7.94
CA ILE A 202 4.09 -0.66 -7.10
C ILE A 202 2.86 -0.28 -7.92
N GLN A 203 3.05 0.20 -9.14
CA GLN A 203 1.97 0.56 -10.06
C GLN A 203 1.04 -0.63 -10.40
N GLU A 204 1.59 -1.82 -10.61
CA GLU A 204 0.78 -3.01 -10.91
C GLU A 204 -0.03 -3.46 -9.70
N ILE A 205 0.54 -3.37 -8.49
CA ILE A 205 -0.14 -3.72 -7.23
C ILE A 205 -1.24 -2.70 -6.91
N MET A 206 -1.00 -1.42 -7.19
CA MET A 206 -1.96 -0.34 -6.92
C MET A 206 -3.04 -0.22 -8.00
N GLN A 207 -2.85 -0.83 -9.16
CA GLN A 207 -3.82 -0.85 -10.27
C GLN A 207 -4.66 -2.13 -10.30
N GLU A 208 -4.61 -3.01 -9.29
CA GLU A 208 -5.46 -4.19 -9.28
C GLU A 208 -6.94 -3.79 -9.48
N PRO A 209 -7.62 -4.43 -10.46
CA PRO A 209 -8.87 -3.90 -10.98
C PRO A 209 -9.96 -3.92 -9.93
N VAL A 210 -10.79 -2.89 -9.98
CA VAL A 210 -12.13 -2.83 -9.36
C VAL A 210 -12.83 -4.18 -9.54
N SER A 211 -12.78 -5.05 -8.54
CA SER A 211 -13.61 -6.23 -8.54
C SER A 211 -15.04 -5.81 -8.22
N ILE A 212 -15.91 -5.83 -9.22
CA ILE A 212 -17.34 -5.66 -9.03
C ILE A 212 -17.82 -6.92 -8.31
N LEU A 213 -18.00 -6.84 -7.00
CA LEU A 213 -18.69 -7.90 -6.27
C LEU A 213 -20.15 -7.87 -6.68
N GLN A 214 -20.53 -8.86 -7.47
CA GLN A 214 -21.94 -9.15 -7.76
C GLN A 214 -22.56 -9.73 -6.50
N SER A 215 -23.29 -8.92 -5.74
CA SER A 215 -24.15 -9.46 -4.70
C SER A 215 -25.28 -10.20 -5.38
N SER A 216 -25.18 -11.54 -5.43
CA SER A 216 -26.33 -12.41 -5.67
C SER A 216 -27.30 -12.29 -4.50
N ASN A 217 -28.59 -12.04 -4.80
CA ASN A 217 -29.69 -12.11 -3.85
C ASN A 217 -29.74 -13.45 -3.12
#